data_52e24ab2d05eab494e0c2dc79627be6d
#
_entry.id   52e24ab2d05eab494e0c2dc79627be6d
#
_cell.length_a   1.000
_cell.length_b   1.000
_cell.length_c   1.000
_cell.angle_alpha   90.00
_cell.angle_beta   90.00
_cell.angle_gamma   90.00
#
_symmetry.space_group_name_H-M   'P 1'
#
loop_
_entity.id
_entity.type
_entity.pdbx_description
1 polymer ?
#
loop_
_entity_poly.entity_id
_entity_poly.type
_entity_poly.pdbx_seq_one_letter_code
_entity_poly.pdbx_strand_id
1 'polypeptide(L)'
;MPRPSESSQPRLAPGCRWGTHGDQPVVLFPEGMIRVQGTGRNILELCDGQRTVQEITATLSGRYSGHDPAKIGEDVSSFLEALQRKRIVDY
;
A
#
# COMPACT_ATOMS: atom_id res chain seq x y z
N MET A 1 1.43 16.38 2.21
CA MET A 1 0.22 15.64 2.60
C MET A 1 0.46 14.91 3.90
N PRO A 2 -0.52 14.88 4.77
CA PRO A 2 -0.36 14.17 6.03
C PRO A 2 -0.29 12.66 5.81
N ARG A 3 0.27 11.99 6.79
CA ARG A 3 0.31 10.52 6.81
C ARG A 3 -1.11 10.00 6.99
N PRO A 4 -1.41 8.77 6.55
CA PRO A 4 -2.73 8.21 6.77
C PRO A 4 -2.96 7.98 8.27
N SER A 5 -4.21 8.09 8.68
CA SER A 5 -4.60 7.73 10.04
C SER A 5 -4.94 6.25 10.10
N GLU A 6 -5.07 5.70 11.30
CA GLU A 6 -5.44 4.30 11.46
C GLU A 6 -6.81 3.97 10.86
N SER A 7 -7.69 4.96 10.76
CA SER A 7 -9.03 4.79 10.20
C SER A 7 -9.11 5.11 8.71
N SER A 8 -8.03 5.55 8.09
CA SER A 8 -7.99 5.78 6.65
C SER A 8 -8.20 4.47 5.90
N GLN A 9 -8.89 4.52 4.78
CA GLN A 9 -9.17 3.35 3.95
C GLN A 9 -8.48 3.50 2.60
N PRO A 10 -7.20 3.11 2.51
CA PRO A 10 -6.42 3.34 1.29
C PRO A 10 -6.91 2.51 0.12
N ARG A 11 -6.80 3.12 -1.06
CA ARG A 11 -7.17 2.50 -2.34
C ARG A 11 -6.28 3.04 -3.44
N LEU A 12 -6.24 2.36 -4.57
CA LEU A 12 -5.56 2.91 -5.73
C LEU A 12 -6.29 4.16 -6.19
N ALA A 13 -5.53 5.18 -6.55
CA ALA A 13 -6.10 6.43 -7.03
C ALA A 13 -6.79 6.22 -8.38
N PRO A 14 -7.77 7.08 -8.75
CA PRO A 14 -8.40 7.02 -10.06
C PRO A 14 -7.35 7.05 -11.18
N GLY A 15 -7.50 6.17 -12.16
CA GLY A 15 -6.53 6.05 -13.25
C GLY A 15 -5.37 5.13 -12.96
N CYS A 16 -5.28 4.56 -11.76
CA CYS A 16 -4.26 3.60 -11.39
C CYS A 16 -4.86 2.21 -11.34
N ARG A 17 -4.09 1.22 -11.79
CA ARG A 17 -4.57 -0.17 -11.79
C ARG A 17 -3.40 -1.14 -11.73
N TRP A 18 -3.68 -2.34 -11.28
CA TRP A 18 -2.72 -3.43 -11.32
C TRP A 18 -2.49 -3.87 -12.77
N GLY A 19 -1.26 -4.28 -13.05
CA GLY A 19 -0.89 -4.85 -14.33
C GLY A 19 0.31 -5.76 -14.16
N THR A 20 0.85 -6.20 -15.29
CA THR A 20 2.07 -7.02 -15.30
C THR A 20 3.04 -6.47 -16.32
N HIS A 21 4.32 -6.62 -16.02
CA HIS A 21 5.40 -6.29 -16.93
C HIS A 21 6.35 -7.49 -16.92
N GLY A 22 6.33 -8.28 -18.00
CA GLY A 22 6.96 -9.58 -17.95
C GLY A 22 6.21 -10.45 -16.94
N ASP A 23 6.94 -11.04 -16.00
CA ASP A 23 6.36 -11.85 -14.95
C ASP A 23 6.16 -11.07 -13.64
N GLN A 24 6.40 -9.75 -13.66
CA GLN A 24 6.41 -8.95 -12.45
C GLN A 24 5.11 -8.16 -12.29
N PRO A 25 4.54 -8.11 -11.08
CA PRO A 25 3.40 -7.25 -10.83
C PRO A 25 3.84 -5.78 -10.84
N VAL A 26 3.00 -4.95 -11.44
CA VAL A 26 3.23 -3.51 -11.50
C VAL A 26 1.93 -2.79 -11.22
N VAL A 27 2.03 -1.52 -10.84
CA VAL A 27 0.88 -0.63 -10.81
C VAL A 27 1.05 0.35 -11.95
N LEU A 28 0.03 0.41 -12.81
CA LEU A 28 -0.02 1.34 -13.94
C LEU A 28 -0.68 2.62 -13.48
N PHE A 29 -0.10 3.75 -13.85
CA PHE A 29 -0.66 5.07 -13.55
C PHE A 29 -0.42 5.98 -14.76
N PRO A 30 -1.10 7.14 -14.83
CA PRO A 30 -1.04 7.95 -16.07
C PRO A 30 0.35 8.32 -16.53
N GLU A 31 1.31 8.45 -15.61
CA GLU A 31 2.67 8.88 -15.95
C GLU A 31 3.62 7.71 -16.18
N GLY A 32 3.15 6.46 -16.04
CA GLY A 32 4.01 5.30 -16.23
C GLY A 32 3.59 4.11 -15.42
N MET A 33 4.58 3.39 -14.90
CA MET A 33 4.33 2.23 -14.05
C MET A 33 5.41 2.11 -12.99
N ILE A 34 5.08 1.47 -11.88
CA ILE A 34 6.06 1.13 -10.86
C ILE A 34 6.00 -0.37 -10.59
N ARG A 35 7.14 -0.95 -10.32
CA ARG A 35 7.21 -2.35 -9.87
C ARG A 35 6.88 -2.40 -8.40
N VAL A 36 6.12 -3.42 -8.01
CA VAL A 36 5.69 -3.60 -6.63
C VAL A 36 6.14 -4.98 -6.19
N GLN A 37 7.03 -5.03 -5.20
CA GLN A 37 7.61 -6.28 -4.73
C GLN A 37 7.63 -6.32 -3.21
N GLY A 38 7.72 -7.52 -2.67
CA GLY A 38 7.92 -7.73 -1.24
C GLY A 38 6.82 -7.13 -0.39
N THR A 39 7.22 -6.44 0.67
CA THR A 39 6.28 -5.82 1.62
C THR A 39 5.38 -4.80 0.94
N GLY A 40 5.92 -4.03 0.00
CA GLY A 40 5.11 -3.05 -0.73
C GLY A 40 3.97 -3.68 -1.50
N ARG A 41 4.23 -4.82 -2.15
CA ARG A 41 3.19 -5.56 -2.84
C ARG A 41 2.12 -6.03 -1.88
N ASN A 42 2.53 -6.58 -0.73
CA ASN A 42 1.59 -7.07 0.27
C ASN A 42 0.71 -5.93 0.80
N ILE A 43 1.27 -4.75 1.01
CA ILE A 43 0.51 -3.59 1.44
C ILE A 43 -0.51 -3.19 0.38
N LEU A 44 -0.07 -3.04 -0.86
CA LEU A 44 -0.94 -2.59 -1.95
C LEU A 44 -2.07 -3.57 -2.26
N GLU A 45 -1.82 -4.88 -2.13
CA GLU A 45 -2.86 -5.87 -2.35
C GLU A 45 -4.01 -5.73 -1.35
N LEU A 46 -3.75 -5.14 -0.19
CA LEU A 46 -4.75 -4.92 0.84
C LEU A 46 -5.43 -3.54 0.73
N CYS A 47 -4.96 -2.70 -0.20
CA CYS A 47 -5.52 -1.36 -0.40
C CYS A 47 -6.73 -1.42 -1.35
N ASP A 48 -7.84 -1.91 -0.82
CA ASP A 48 -9.07 -2.12 -1.60
C ASP A 48 -10.14 -1.04 -1.34
N GLY A 49 -9.82 -0.03 -0.55
CA GLY A 49 -10.76 1.02 -0.21
C GLY A 49 -11.74 0.63 0.89
N GLN A 50 -11.65 -0.59 1.41
CA GLN A 50 -12.54 -1.08 2.45
C GLN A 50 -11.82 -1.35 3.77
N ARG A 51 -10.58 -1.83 3.71
CA ARG A 51 -9.77 -2.06 4.89
C ARG A 51 -9.14 -0.76 5.37
N THR A 52 -9.17 -0.56 6.68
CA THR A 52 -8.47 0.57 7.29
C THR A 52 -6.98 0.28 7.38
N VAL A 53 -6.19 1.33 7.58
CA VAL A 53 -4.74 1.18 7.81
C VAL A 53 -4.49 0.26 9.01
N GLN A 54 -5.29 0.39 10.06
CA GLN A 54 -5.18 -0.48 11.22
C GLN A 54 -5.39 -1.95 10.86
N GLU A 55 -6.41 -2.24 10.04
CA GLU A 55 -6.69 -3.60 9.60
C GLU A 55 -5.58 -4.15 8.71
N ILE A 56 -5.03 -3.32 7.82
CA ILE A 56 -3.92 -3.70 6.97
C ILE A 56 -2.71 -4.06 7.82
N THR A 57 -2.39 -3.22 8.81
CA THR A 57 -1.27 -3.44 9.72
C THR A 57 -1.48 -4.74 10.50
N ALA A 58 -2.68 -4.97 11.02
CA ALA A 58 -2.98 -6.18 11.76
C ALA A 58 -2.84 -7.43 10.91
N THR A 59 -3.31 -7.37 9.66
CA THR A 59 -3.19 -8.50 8.73
C THR A 59 -1.73 -8.82 8.45
N LEU A 60 -0.92 -7.80 8.20
CA LEU A 60 0.51 -8.00 7.92
C LEU A 60 1.26 -8.47 9.15
N SER A 61 0.90 -7.98 10.33
CA SER A 61 1.51 -8.44 11.59
C SER A 61 1.28 -9.93 11.80
N GLY A 62 0.12 -10.44 11.39
CA GLY A 62 -0.17 -11.85 11.46
C GLY A 62 0.64 -12.69 10.47
N ARG A 63 1.02 -12.10 9.32
CA ARG A 63 1.83 -12.80 8.31
C ARG A 63 3.31 -12.80 8.63
N TYR A 64 3.79 -11.77 9.29
CA TYR A 64 5.21 -11.59 9.59
C TYR A 64 5.46 -11.82 11.08
N SER A 65 5.47 -13.07 11.47
CA SER A 65 5.74 -13.43 12.87
C SER A 65 7.16 -13.00 13.24
N GLY A 66 7.32 -12.53 14.47
CA GLY A 66 8.62 -12.09 14.97
C GLY A 66 8.93 -10.62 14.67
N HIS A 67 8.08 -9.90 13.94
CA HIS A 67 8.24 -8.49 13.68
C HIS A 67 7.42 -7.66 14.67
N ASP A 68 7.96 -6.50 15.04
CA ASP A 68 7.27 -5.56 15.93
C ASP A 68 6.08 -4.94 15.18
N PRO A 69 4.83 -5.10 15.67
CA PRO A 69 3.66 -4.49 15.03
C PRO A 69 3.77 -2.97 14.85
N ALA A 70 4.42 -2.28 15.80
CA ALA A 70 4.61 -0.84 15.69
C ALA A 70 5.49 -0.50 14.48
N LYS A 71 6.51 -1.31 14.24
CA LYS A 71 7.39 -1.13 13.08
C LYS A 71 6.64 -1.39 11.78
N ILE A 72 5.81 -2.42 11.75
CA ILE A 72 5.01 -2.73 10.57
C ILE A 72 4.05 -1.57 10.27
N GLY A 73 3.39 -1.02 11.28
CA GLY A 73 2.51 0.12 11.12
C GLY A 73 3.23 1.35 10.59
N GLU A 74 4.44 1.60 11.07
CA GLU A 74 5.27 2.69 10.59
C GLU A 74 5.64 2.49 9.12
N ASP A 75 6.02 1.29 8.74
CA ASP A 75 6.37 0.97 7.36
C ASP A 75 5.17 1.12 6.43
N VAL A 76 3.99 0.66 6.85
CA VAL A 76 2.75 0.81 6.09
C VAL A 76 2.46 2.29 5.85
N SER A 77 2.51 3.10 6.91
CA SER A 77 2.21 4.53 6.82
C SER A 77 3.20 5.26 5.91
N SER A 78 4.49 4.99 6.05
CA SER A 78 5.52 5.61 5.22
C SER A 78 5.35 5.24 3.75
N PHE A 79 5.05 3.98 3.48
CA PHE A 79 4.84 3.50 2.11
C PHE A 79 3.63 4.18 1.47
N LEU A 80 2.51 4.24 2.18
CA LEU A 80 1.29 4.87 1.67
C LEU A 80 1.48 6.36 1.45
N GLU A 81 2.19 7.04 2.36
CA GLU A 81 2.48 8.45 2.19
C GLU A 81 3.30 8.71 0.92
N ALA A 82 4.32 7.89 0.68
CA ALA A 82 5.15 8.03 -0.51
C ALA A 82 4.33 7.82 -1.79
N LEU A 83 3.43 6.84 -1.81
CA LEU A 83 2.60 6.58 -2.98
C LEU A 83 1.52 7.64 -3.17
N GLN A 84 1.02 8.22 -2.10
CA GLN A 84 0.07 9.31 -2.23
C GLN A 84 0.72 10.54 -2.86
N ARG A 85 1.97 10.82 -2.52
CA ARG A 85 2.71 11.92 -3.15
C ARG A 85 2.82 11.73 -4.65
N LYS A 86 2.89 10.49 -5.11
CA LYS A 86 2.94 10.15 -6.53
C LYS A 86 1.55 10.01 -7.14
N ARG A 87 0.51 10.21 -6.33
CA ARG A 87 -0.89 10.08 -6.74
C ARG A 87 -1.24 8.67 -7.23
N ILE A 88 -0.63 7.67 -6.61
CA ILE A 88 -0.88 6.26 -6.92
C ILE A 88 -1.92 5.68 -5.97
N VAL A 89 -1.95 6.15 -4.72
CA VAL A 89 -2.99 5.76 -3.75
C VAL A 89 -3.66 7.00 -3.18
N ASP A 90 -4.91 6.81 -2.74
CA ASP A 90 -5.67 7.78 -1.96
C ASP A 90 -6.05 7.14 -0.64
N TYR A 91 -6.28 7.97 0.37
CA TYR A 91 -6.79 7.49 1.66
C TYR A 91 -7.53 8.57 2.44
#